data_3c47c56587763fbe1df830e9ad942a72
#
_entry.id   3c47c56587763fbe1df830e9ad942a72
#
_cell.length_a   1.000
_cell.length_b   1.000
_cell.length_c   1.000
_cell.angle_alpha   90.00
_cell.angle_beta   90.00
_cell.angle_gamma   90.00
#
_symmetry.space_group_name_H-M   'P 1'
#
loop_
_entity.id
_entity.type
_entity.pdbx_description
1 polymer ?
#
loop_
_entity_poly.entity_id
_entity_poly.type
_entity_poly.pdbx_seq_one_letter_code
_entity_poly.pdbx_strand_id
1 'polypeptide(L)'
;MKRIGMLTSGGDCQGLNSTLRGVAKALYEEYGKEVEIYGFRDGYKGLIEGNVRLMTPRDFSGILTVGGTILGTSRQPFKNMRDKDENGVDKVEKMIATYKKMKLDCLVILGGNGTTKTANLLREEGLNVISLPKTIDNDLWGTEVTFGYQTAMDIATDVIDKIHSTATSHSRVFLVEIMGHGAGWLTLTAGIAGGADIILIPEIPYNLQAVVKKLDERRKNGHSFTIVAVAEGAISQEEAKMSKKEFKASRAQMMEPSISFKLARELGEACDQEIRVVNPGHFQRGGGPDAYDRILTTRLGTGAARLIKHQQYGNMVAIRNNEIVAVPLSEVAGKLKSVPTDHDLITAARDIGISFGDEKIEDAEKKDKKDKKDKKDKAEKKDKKNKKDKKDKDDKKEDEI
;
A
#
# COMPACT_ATOMS: atom_id res chain seq x y z
N MET A 1 -14.66 -27.58 -27.33
CA MET A 1 -15.27 -26.55 -26.43
C MET A 1 -14.37 -26.34 -25.24
N LYS A 2 -13.85 -25.12 -25.05
CA LYS A 2 -12.99 -24.70 -23.92
C LYS A 2 -13.85 -24.37 -22.71
N ARG A 3 -13.49 -24.87 -21.52
CA ARG A 3 -14.18 -24.60 -20.24
C ARG A 3 -13.28 -23.85 -19.29
N ILE A 4 -13.59 -22.60 -19.06
CA ILE A 4 -12.77 -21.69 -18.25
C ILE A 4 -13.50 -21.33 -16.97
N GLY A 5 -12.92 -21.69 -15.82
CA GLY A 5 -13.38 -21.23 -14.52
C GLY A 5 -12.83 -19.86 -14.18
N MET A 6 -13.60 -19.00 -13.54
CA MET A 6 -13.15 -17.68 -13.07
C MET A 6 -13.58 -17.48 -11.62
N LEU A 7 -12.71 -16.94 -10.78
CA LEU A 7 -13.02 -16.56 -9.41
C LEU A 7 -12.27 -15.31 -8.95
N THR A 8 -12.87 -14.61 -8.00
CA THR A 8 -12.28 -13.45 -7.31
C THR A 8 -12.13 -13.77 -5.83
N SER A 9 -10.95 -13.62 -5.24
CA SER A 9 -10.68 -14.07 -3.86
C SER A 9 -9.90 -13.03 -3.05
N GLY A 10 -10.14 -13.01 -1.74
CA GLY A 10 -9.54 -12.07 -0.80
C GLY A 10 -10.35 -10.79 -0.64
N GLY A 11 -9.76 -9.70 -0.15
CA GLY A 11 -10.40 -8.39 -0.12
C GLY A 11 -10.74 -7.92 -1.53
N ASP A 12 -11.87 -7.24 -1.69
CA ASP A 12 -12.22 -6.62 -2.97
C ASP A 12 -11.41 -5.35 -3.22
N CYS A 13 -11.41 -4.91 -4.46
CA CYS A 13 -10.92 -3.62 -4.88
C CYS A 13 -11.54 -3.22 -6.22
N GLN A 14 -11.30 -1.99 -6.61
CA GLN A 14 -11.68 -1.48 -7.92
C GLN A 14 -10.99 -2.30 -9.04
N GLY A 15 -11.66 -2.49 -10.15
CA GLY A 15 -11.09 -3.20 -11.29
C GLY A 15 -11.36 -4.70 -11.37
N LEU A 16 -11.93 -5.36 -10.36
CA LEU A 16 -12.29 -6.78 -10.42
C LEU A 16 -13.23 -7.10 -11.58
N ASN A 17 -14.33 -6.37 -11.68
CA ASN A 17 -15.32 -6.57 -12.74
C ASN A 17 -14.75 -6.24 -14.14
N SER A 18 -13.98 -5.17 -14.26
CA SER A 18 -13.34 -4.80 -15.53
C SER A 18 -12.29 -5.84 -15.96
N THR A 19 -11.58 -6.48 -15.02
CA THR A 19 -10.67 -7.60 -15.32
C THR A 19 -11.43 -8.82 -15.80
N LEU A 20 -12.50 -9.25 -15.08
CA LEU A 20 -13.37 -10.36 -15.50
C LEU A 20 -13.91 -10.14 -16.91
N ARG A 21 -14.35 -8.90 -17.19
CA ARG A 21 -14.82 -8.48 -18.52
C ARG A 21 -13.71 -8.60 -19.57
N GLY A 22 -12.49 -8.15 -19.26
CA GLY A 22 -11.34 -8.22 -20.17
C GLY A 22 -11.01 -9.66 -20.57
N VAL A 23 -10.96 -10.57 -19.59
CA VAL A 23 -10.76 -12.01 -19.84
C VAL A 23 -11.88 -12.57 -20.69
N ALA A 24 -13.12 -12.38 -20.28
CA ALA A 24 -14.29 -12.98 -20.95
C ALA A 24 -14.45 -12.50 -22.38
N LYS A 25 -14.37 -11.18 -22.62
CA LYS A 25 -14.51 -10.63 -23.98
C LYS A 25 -13.42 -11.13 -24.91
N ALA A 26 -12.17 -11.21 -24.44
CA ALA A 26 -11.07 -11.73 -25.25
C ALA A 26 -11.24 -13.23 -25.57
N LEU A 27 -11.77 -14.03 -24.62
CA LEU A 27 -12.05 -15.43 -24.86
C LEU A 27 -13.22 -15.63 -25.84
N TYR A 28 -14.30 -14.85 -25.74
CA TYR A 28 -15.40 -14.90 -26.68
C TYR A 28 -15.00 -14.45 -28.08
N GLU A 29 -14.12 -13.47 -28.21
CA GLU A 29 -13.58 -13.04 -29.50
C GLU A 29 -12.72 -14.12 -30.16
N GLU A 30 -11.89 -14.83 -29.36
CA GLU A 30 -10.98 -15.86 -29.83
C GLU A 30 -11.71 -17.18 -30.20
N TYR A 31 -12.64 -17.61 -29.36
CA TYR A 31 -13.26 -18.94 -29.45
C TYR A 31 -14.74 -18.91 -29.85
N GLY A 32 -15.36 -17.76 -29.86
CA GLY A 32 -16.79 -17.62 -30.20
C GLY A 32 -17.68 -18.49 -29.31
N LYS A 33 -18.44 -19.38 -29.94
CA LYS A 33 -19.34 -20.34 -29.27
C LYS A 33 -18.59 -21.56 -28.69
N GLU A 34 -17.31 -21.71 -28.96
CA GLU A 34 -16.49 -22.84 -28.49
C GLU A 34 -15.89 -22.63 -27.12
N VAL A 35 -16.28 -21.58 -26.39
CA VAL A 35 -15.89 -21.36 -25.01
C VAL A 35 -17.10 -21.25 -24.08
N GLU A 36 -17.01 -21.94 -22.96
CA GLU A 36 -17.90 -21.80 -21.79
C GLU A 36 -17.12 -21.19 -20.64
N ILE A 37 -17.68 -20.13 -20.03
CA ILE A 37 -17.10 -19.45 -18.89
C ILE A 37 -17.96 -19.75 -17.65
N TYR A 38 -17.32 -20.24 -16.60
CA TYR A 38 -17.93 -20.60 -15.34
C TYR A 38 -17.47 -19.67 -14.23
N GLY A 39 -18.38 -18.92 -13.63
CA GLY A 39 -18.09 -18.03 -12.51
C GLY A 39 -18.32 -18.72 -11.17
N PHE A 40 -17.28 -18.90 -10.38
CA PHE A 40 -17.38 -19.42 -9.01
C PHE A 40 -17.76 -18.30 -8.05
N ARG A 41 -18.81 -18.51 -7.26
CA ARG A 41 -19.29 -17.59 -6.25
C ARG A 41 -18.36 -17.56 -5.03
N ASP A 42 -18.15 -16.38 -4.47
CA ASP A 42 -17.38 -16.19 -3.23
C ASP A 42 -15.96 -16.78 -3.26
N GLY A 43 -15.31 -16.71 -4.42
CA GLY A 43 -13.91 -17.08 -4.59
C GLY A 43 -13.64 -18.58 -4.39
N TYR A 44 -12.56 -18.90 -3.65
CA TYR A 44 -12.22 -20.30 -3.36
C TYR A 44 -13.31 -21.05 -2.60
N LYS A 45 -14.15 -20.36 -1.82
CA LYS A 45 -15.29 -21.00 -1.17
C LYS A 45 -16.19 -21.67 -2.19
N GLY A 46 -16.55 -20.95 -3.24
CA GLY A 46 -17.37 -21.51 -4.32
C GLY A 46 -16.71 -22.68 -5.05
N LEU A 47 -15.41 -22.66 -5.24
CA LEU A 47 -14.67 -23.76 -5.84
C LEU A 47 -14.65 -25.00 -4.91
N ILE A 48 -14.52 -24.80 -3.60
CA ILE A 48 -14.59 -25.87 -2.58
C ILE A 48 -15.98 -26.50 -2.55
N GLU A 49 -17.02 -25.69 -2.57
CA GLU A 49 -18.43 -26.12 -2.42
C GLU A 49 -19.10 -26.50 -3.74
N GLY A 50 -18.47 -26.24 -4.89
CA GLY A 50 -19.07 -26.43 -6.21
C GLY A 50 -20.14 -25.38 -6.53
N ASN A 51 -20.14 -24.21 -5.87
CA ASN A 51 -21.06 -23.12 -6.11
C ASN A 51 -20.62 -22.28 -7.33
N VAL A 52 -21.14 -22.65 -8.48
CA VAL A 52 -20.73 -22.12 -9.77
C VAL A 52 -21.93 -21.91 -10.68
N ARG A 53 -21.84 -20.91 -11.57
CA ARG A 53 -22.81 -20.70 -12.64
C ARG A 53 -22.14 -20.55 -14.00
N LEU A 54 -22.81 -21.00 -15.05
CA LEU A 54 -22.43 -20.69 -16.42
C LEU A 54 -22.69 -19.20 -16.68
N MET A 55 -21.68 -18.50 -17.19
CA MET A 55 -21.75 -17.09 -17.53
C MET A 55 -22.01 -16.92 -19.03
N THR A 56 -22.73 -15.88 -19.38
CA THR A 56 -23.02 -15.49 -20.74
C THR A 56 -22.33 -14.18 -21.11
N PRO A 57 -22.17 -13.85 -22.41
CA PRO A 57 -21.63 -12.55 -22.82
C PRO A 57 -22.35 -11.34 -22.19
N ARG A 58 -23.65 -11.50 -21.89
CA ARG A 58 -24.47 -10.46 -21.26
C ARG A 58 -24.03 -10.16 -19.84
N ASP A 59 -23.54 -11.15 -19.08
CA ASP A 59 -23.07 -10.98 -17.71
C ASP A 59 -21.84 -10.07 -17.64
N PHE A 60 -21.08 -9.96 -18.71
CA PHE A 60 -19.89 -9.14 -18.83
C PHE A 60 -20.14 -7.78 -19.51
N SER A 61 -21.40 -7.49 -19.87
CA SER A 61 -21.79 -6.21 -20.45
C SER A 61 -22.07 -5.19 -19.35
N GLY A 62 -21.62 -3.94 -19.56
CA GLY A 62 -21.88 -2.84 -18.62
C GLY A 62 -21.05 -2.84 -17.33
N ILE A 63 -20.20 -3.84 -17.08
CA ILE A 63 -19.48 -3.96 -15.79
C ILE A 63 -18.10 -3.28 -15.77
N LEU A 64 -17.68 -2.60 -16.84
CA LEU A 64 -16.36 -1.94 -16.91
C LEU A 64 -16.14 -0.93 -15.77
N THR A 65 -17.17 -0.19 -15.43
CA THR A 65 -17.14 0.91 -14.44
C THR A 65 -17.72 0.52 -13.08
N VAL A 66 -18.17 -0.73 -12.93
CA VAL A 66 -18.83 -1.21 -11.72
C VAL A 66 -17.79 -1.67 -10.70
N GLY A 67 -17.84 -1.11 -9.48
CA GLY A 67 -17.01 -1.52 -8.35
C GLY A 67 -17.37 -2.86 -7.77
N GLY A 68 -16.56 -3.35 -6.84
CA GLY A 68 -16.74 -4.67 -6.24
C GLY A 68 -16.56 -5.80 -7.24
N THR A 69 -17.25 -6.92 -7.02
CA THR A 69 -17.19 -8.11 -7.90
C THR A 69 -18.56 -8.77 -8.09
N ILE A 70 -18.92 -9.04 -9.37
CA ILE A 70 -20.17 -9.75 -9.71
C ILE A 70 -20.18 -11.22 -9.29
N LEU A 71 -19.01 -11.78 -8.94
CA LEU A 71 -18.86 -13.16 -8.46
C LEU A 71 -18.90 -13.27 -6.94
N GLY A 72 -18.80 -12.15 -6.21
CA GLY A 72 -18.56 -12.15 -4.77
C GLY A 72 -17.14 -12.61 -4.43
N THR A 73 -16.75 -12.43 -3.18
CA THR A 73 -15.42 -12.81 -2.70
C THR A 73 -15.46 -13.28 -1.26
N SER A 74 -14.53 -14.13 -0.87
CA SER A 74 -14.33 -14.54 0.51
C SER A 74 -12.85 -14.71 0.82
N ARG A 75 -12.52 -14.64 2.14
CA ARG A 75 -11.18 -14.93 2.62
C ARG A 75 -11.08 -16.39 3.01
N GLN A 76 -10.22 -17.15 2.33
CA GLN A 76 -9.83 -18.50 2.69
C GLN A 76 -8.33 -18.48 3.04
N PRO A 77 -7.94 -18.50 4.34
CA PRO A 77 -6.55 -18.42 4.74
C PRO A 77 -5.73 -19.59 4.16
N PHE A 78 -4.61 -19.28 3.52
CA PHE A 78 -3.71 -20.28 2.91
C PHE A 78 -3.30 -21.38 3.90
N LYS A 79 -2.99 -20.99 5.14
CA LYS A 79 -2.58 -21.93 6.21
C LYS A 79 -3.59 -23.03 6.50
N ASN A 80 -4.88 -22.79 6.16
CA ASN A 80 -5.97 -23.71 6.47
C ASN A 80 -6.45 -24.48 5.21
N MET A 81 -5.68 -24.43 4.10
CA MET A 81 -6.08 -25.13 2.87
C MET A 81 -5.97 -26.64 2.96
N ARG A 82 -5.04 -27.12 3.78
CA ARG A 82 -4.80 -28.55 4.03
C ARG A 82 -5.46 -29.08 5.31
N ASP A 83 -6.26 -28.25 6.01
CA ASP A 83 -7.05 -28.71 7.14
C ASP A 83 -8.13 -29.67 6.64
N LYS A 84 -8.15 -30.88 7.20
CA LYS A 84 -9.11 -31.91 6.87
C LYS A 84 -10.45 -31.67 7.58
N ASP A 85 -11.53 -31.97 6.89
CA ASP A 85 -12.88 -31.98 7.47
C ASP A 85 -13.21 -33.29 8.19
N GLU A 86 -14.47 -33.42 8.62
CA GLU A 86 -14.99 -34.62 9.32
C GLU A 86 -14.86 -35.91 8.49
N ASN A 87 -14.79 -35.80 7.17
CA ASN A 87 -14.62 -36.91 6.25
C ASN A 87 -13.17 -37.18 5.88
N GLY A 88 -12.22 -36.47 6.49
CA GLY A 88 -10.79 -36.59 6.23
C GLY A 88 -10.34 -35.96 4.91
N VAL A 89 -11.19 -35.13 4.26
CA VAL A 89 -10.93 -34.48 2.98
C VAL A 89 -10.53 -33.02 3.19
N ASP A 90 -9.41 -32.58 2.60
CA ASP A 90 -9.00 -31.19 2.69
C ASP A 90 -9.65 -30.31 1.61
N LYS A 91 -9.50 -28.98 1.76
CA LYS A 91 -10.10 -28.01 0.83
C LYS A 91 -9.48 -28.11 -0.57
N VAL A 92 -8.20 -28.47 -0.68
CA VAL A 92 -7.51 -28.61 -1.96
C VAL A 92 -8.06 -29.80 -2.72
N GLU A 93 -8.26 -30.93 -2.06
CA GLU A 93 -8.89 -32.13 -2.64
C GLU A 93 -10.29 -31.80 -3.16
N LYS A 94 -11.11 -31.03 -2.41
CA LYS A 94 -12.45 -30.58 -2.85
C LYS A 94 -12.36 -29.69 -4.09
N MET A 95 -11.41 -28.74 -4.12
CA MET A 95 -11.21 -27.87 -5.29
C MET A 95 -10.82 -28.66 -6.52
N ILE A 96 -9.92 -29.66 -6.39
CA ILE A 96 -9.51 -30.56 -7.47
C ILE A 96 -10.70 -31.39 -7.97
N ALA A 97 -11.50 -31.91 -7.05
CA ALA A 97 -12.70 -32.70 -7.40
C ALA A 97 -13.70 -31.84 -8.22
N THR A 98 -13.94 -30.60 -7.79
CA THR A 98 -14.81 -29.65 -8.51
C THR A 98 -14.24 -29.32 -9.90
N TYR A 99 -12.95 -29.00 -9.99
CA TYR A 99 -12.26 -28.72 -11.26
C TYR A 99 -12.42 -29.87 -12.26
N LYS A 100 -12.17 -31.12 -11.80
CA LYS A 100 -12.30 -32.33 -12.63
C LYS A 100 -13.75 -32.62 -13.01
N LYS A 101 -14.70 -32.52 -12.06
CA LYS A 101 -16.13 -32.72 -12.30
C LYS A 101 -16.67 -31.75 -13.35
N MET A 102 -16.24 -30.49 -13.31
CA MET A 102 -16.62 -29.47 -14.29
C MET A 102 -15.87 -29.59 -15.62
N LYS A 103 -14.86 -30.46 -15.69
CA LYS A 103 -13.98 -30.64 -16.87
C LYS A 103 -13.37 -29.30 -17.32
N LEU A 104 -12.88 -28.51 -16.35
CA LEU A 104 -12.26 -27.22 -16.67
C LEU A 104 -10.92 -27.40 -17.39
N ASP A 105 -10.70 -26.62 -18.44
CA ASP A 105 -9.39 -26.56 -19.12
C ASP A 105 -8.41 -25.62 -18.37
N CYS A 106 -8.95 -24.58 -17.72
CA CYS A 106 -8.18 -23.62 -16.96
C CYS A 106 -9.01 -22.93 -15.89
N LEU A 107 -8.38 -22.51 -14.81
CA LEU A 107 -8.95 -21.66 -13.77
C LEU A 107 -8.23 -20.31 -13.74
N VAL A 108 -8.96 -19.22 -13.98
CA VAL A 108 -8.48 -17.84 -13.87
C VAL A 108 -8.80 -17.30 -12.48
N ILE A 109 -7.77 -16.87 -11.75
CA ILE A 109 -7.85 -16.51 -10.34
C ILE A 109 -7.43 -15.05 -10.16
N LEU A 110 -8.34 -14.21 -9.70
CA LEU A 110 -8.07 -12.81 -9.40
C LEU A 110 -7.85 -12.66 -7.89
N GLY A 111 -6.65 -12.26 -7.46
CA GLY A 111 -6.40 -12.14 -6.03
C GLY A 111 -5.05 -11.58 -5.63
N GLY A 112 -4.90 -11.32 -4.32
CA GLY A 112 -3.67 -10.83 -3.71
C GLY A 112 -2.73 -11.97 -3.30
N ASN A 113 -1.75 -11.67 -2.45
CA ASN A 113 -0.67 -12.58 -2.06
C ASN A 113 -1.17 -13.94 -1.53
N GLY A 114 -2.12 -13.94 -0.58
CA GLY A 114 -2.68 -15.20 -0.05
C GLY A 114 -3.37 -16.04 -1.11
N THR A 115 -4.10 -15.40 -2.03
CA THR A 115 -4.78 -16.04 -3.15
C THR A 115 -3.77 -16.65 -4.14
N THR A 116 -2.68 -15.95 -4.42
CA THR A 116 -1.62 -16.41 -5.32
C THR A 116 -0.87 -17.62 -4.76
N LYS A 117 -0.67 -17.70 -3.42
CA LYS A 117 -0.15 -18.90 -2.75
C LYS A 117 -1.04 -20.11 -3.00
N THR A 118 -2.36 -19.95 -2.87
CA THR A 118 -3.32 -21.03 -3.15
C THR A 118 -3.35 -21.39 -4.63
N ALA A 119 -3.26 -20.39 -5.54
CA ALA A 119 -3.15 -20.64 -6.97
C ALA A 119 -1.91 -21.49 -7.33
N ASN A 120 -0.76 -21.16 -6.71
CA ASN A 120 0.46 -21.96 -6.89
C ASN A 120 0.31 -23.37 -6.35
N LEU A 121 -0.32 -23.54 -5.19
CA LEU A 121 -0.61 -24.87 -4.63
C LEU A 121 -1.47 -25.70 -5.59
N LEU A 122 -2.52 -25.12 -6.18
CA LEU A 122 -3.35 -25.81 -7.19
C LEU A 122 -2.56 -26.16 -8.46
N ARG A 123 -1.62 -25.31 -8.86
CA ARG A 123 -0.68 -25.60 -9.96
C ARG A 123 0.21 -26.81 -9.61
N GLU A 124 0.72 -26.89 -8.40
CA GLU A 124 1.55 -28.02 -7.92
C GLU A 124 0.75 -29.33 -7.90
N GLU A 125 -0.55 -29.26 -7.66
CA GLU A 125 -1.48 -30.38 -7.76
C GLU A 125 -1.90 -30.70 -9.22
N GLY A 126 -1.29 -30.07 -10.21
CA GLY A 126 -1.49 -30.38 -11.64
C GLY A 126 -2.67 -29.66 -12.29
N LEU A 127 -3.27 -28.66 -11.67
CA LEU A 127 -4.32 -27.87 -12.29
C LEU A 127 -3.74 -26.77 -13.18
N ASN A 128 -4.39 -26.54 -14.31
CA ASN A 128 -4.08 -25.40 -15.17
C ASN A 128 -4.67 -24.13 -14.56
N VAL A 129 -3.82 -23.25 -14.08
CA VAL A 129 -4.23 -22.00 -13.42
C VAL A 129 -3.50 -20.80 -14.04
N ILE A 130 -4.20 -19.65 -14.09
CA ILE A 130 -3.62 -18.34 -14.41
C ILE A 130 -4.08 -17.39 -13.32
N SER A 131 -3.15 -16.59 -12.78
CA SER A 131 -3.43 -15.58 -11.75
C SER A 131 -3.36 -14.17 -12.32
N LEU A 132 -4.16 -13.27 -11.74
CA LEU A 132 -4.20 -11.85 -12.07
C LEU A 132 -3.97 -11.03 -10.79
N PRO A 133 -3.07 -10.02 -10.82
CA PRO A 133 -2.56 -9.35 -9.64
C PRO A 133 -3.55 -8.31 -9.11
N LYS A 134 -4.38 -8.71 -8.14
CA LYS A 134 -5.44 -7.92 -7.52
C LYS A 134 -5.06 -7.53 -6.10
N THR A 135 -4.76 -6.27 -5.88
CA THR A 135 -4.68 -5.65 -4.54
C THR A 135 -4.49 -4.14 -4.67
N ILE A 136 -5.02 -3.39 -3.71
CA ILE A 136 -4.71 -1.95 -3.59
C ILE A 136 -3.34 -1.71 -2.96
N ASP A 137 -2.73 -2.73 -2.33
CA ASP A 137 -1.52 -2.60 -1.54
C ASP A 137 -0.25 -2.55 -2.42
N ASN A 138 -0.36 -2.89 -3.70
CA ASN A 138 0.75 -3.01 -4.66
C ASN A 138 1.92 -3.89 -4.17
N ASP A 139 1.62 -4.89 -3.34
CA ASP A 139 2.58 -5.72 -2.60
C ASP A 139 2.91 -7.06 -3.27
N LEU A 140 2.38 -7.33 -4.48
CA LEU A 140 2.64 -8.57 -5.20
C LEU A 140 3.98 -8.52 -5.93
N TRP A 141 4.84 -9.50 -5.61
CA TRP A 141 6.10 -9.69 -6.32
C TRP A 141 5.87 -10.07 -7.78
N GLY A 142 6.77 -9.63 -8.66
CA GLY A 142 6.77 -10.02 -10.06
C GLY A 142 6.01 -9.09 -11.00
N THR A 143 5.29 -8.11 -10.47
CA THR A 143 4.62 -7.06 -11.25
C THR A 143 4.96 -5.66 -10.74
N GLU A 144 5.07 -4.69 -11.62
CA GLU A 144 5.27 -3.28 -11.26
C GLU A 144 4.04 -2.68 -10.61
N VAL A 145 2.86 -3.05 -11.08
CA VAL A 145 1.59 -2.52 -10.59
C VAL A 145 0.53 -3.61 -10.48
N THR A 146 -0.29 -3.49 -9.44
CA THR A 146 -1.49 -4.32 -9.24
C THR A 146 -2.73 -3.49 -9.53
N PHE A 147 -3.78 -4.10 -10.08
CA PHE A 147 -5.01 -3.35 -10.33
C PHE A 147 -5.79 -3.08 -9.03
N GLY A 148 -6.42 -1.93 -9.00
CA GLY A 148 -7.07 -1.34 -7.82
C GLY A 148 -6.15 -0.38 -7.04
N TYR A 149 -4.83 -0.46 -7.26
CA TYR A 149 -3.85 0.38 -6.58
C TYR A 149 -3.98 1.86 -6.98
N GLN A 150 -4.05 2.15 -8.30
CA GLN A 150 -4.13 3.53 -8.78
C GLN A 150 -5.41 4.22 -8.29
N THR A 151 -6.54 3.55 -8.43
CA THR A 151 -7.82 4.09 -7.94
C THR A 151 -7.82 4.33 -6.42
N ALA A 152 -7.23 3.41 -5.65
CA ALA A 152 -7.11 3.58 -4.20
C ALA A 152 -6.16 4.74 -3.83
N MET A 153 -5.10 4.95 -4.61
CA MET A 153 -4.18 6.09 -4.47
C MET A 153 -4.91 7.41 -4.72
N ASP A 154 -5.70 7.50 -5.78
CA ASP A 154 -6.49 8.70 -6.09
C ASP A 154 -7.49 9.02 -4.97
N ILE A 155 -8.16 8.00 -4.42
CA ILE A 155 -9.08 8.17 -3.28
C ILE A 155 -8.33 8.64 -2.04
N ALA A 156 -7.18 8.05 -1.72
CA ALA A 156 -6.38 8.45 -0.56
C ALA A 156 -5.83 9.88 -0.72
N THR A 157 -5.42 10.26 -1.92
CA THR A 157 -4.98 11.62 -2.27
C THR A 157 -6.13 12.62 -2.10
N ASP A 158 -7.32 12.31 -2.61
CA ASP A 158 -8.52 13.15 -2.47
C ASP A 158 -8.90 13.38 -1.00
N VAL A 159 -8.70 12.39 -0.13
CA VAL A 159 -8.87 12.57 1.33
C VAL A 159 -7.86 13.58 1.87
N ILE A 160 -6.57 13.44 1.52
CA ILE A 160 -5.52 14.36 1.97
C ILE A 160 -5.82 15.80 1.47
N ASP A 161 -6.18 15.96 0.20
CA ASP A 161 -6.52 17.26 -0.40
C ASP A 161 -7.66 17.96 0.34
N LYS A 162 -8.70 17.22 0.71
CA LYS A 162 -9.82 17.77 1.49
C LYS A 162 -9.40 18.19 2.90
N ILE A 163 -8.42 17.48 3.50
CA ILE A 163 -7.93 17.82 4.83
C ILE A 163 -7.10 19.10 4.84
N HIS A 164 -6.39 19.44 3.75
CA HIS A 164 -5.61 20.68 3.66
C HIS A 164 -6.41 21.93 4.05
N SER A 165 -7.64 22.07 3.54
CA SER A 165 -8.48 23.26 3.80
C SER A 165 -8.86 23.39 5.27
N THR A 166 -9.27 22.30 5.92
CA THR A 166 -9.62 22.32 7.34
C THR A 166 -8.38 22.41 8.23
N ALA A 167 -7.27 21.79 7.85
CA ALA A 167 -6.00 21.89 8.57
C ALA A 167 -5.51 23.35 8.64
N THR A 168 -5.52 24.03 7.50
CA THR A 168 -5.15 25.45 7.39
C THR A 168 -6.04 26.33 8.29
N SER A 169 -7.35 26.09 8.31
CA SER A 169 -8.30 26.92 9.06
C SER A 169 -8.15 26.81 10.58
N HIS A 170 -7.61 25.69 11.08
CA HIS A 170 -7.58 25.39 12.51
C HIS A 170 -6.17 25.24 13.10
N SER A 171 -5.13 25.40 12.31
CA SER A 171 -3.71 25.24 12.75
C SER A 171 -3.44 23.92 13.48
N ARG A 172 -3.89 22.80 12.91
CA ARG A 172 -3.87 21.48 13.52
C ARG A 172 -2.88 20.53 12.84
N VAL A 173 -2.51 19.48 13.55
CA VAL A 173 -1.84 18.30 12.99
C VAL A 173 -2.90 17.25 12.64
N PHE A 174 -2.90 16.79 11.40
CA PHE A 174 -3.78 15.70 10.95
C PHE A 174 -2.97 14.46 10.62
N LEU A 175 -3.34 13.34 11.24
CA LEU A 175 -2.85 12.01 10.89
C LEU A 175 -3.88 11.36 9.96
N VAL A 176 -3.50 11.12 8.71
CA VAL A 176 -4.36 10.45 7.72
C VAL A 176 -3.89 9.01 7.58
N GLU A 177 -4.71 8.06 8.06
CA GLU A 177 -4.38 6.64 7.99
C GLU A 177 -4.71 6.07 6.62
N ILE A 178 -3.74 5.45 5.98
CA ILE A 178 -3.85 4.91 4.63
C ILE A 178 -3.64 3.40 4.69
N MET A 179 -4.50 2.65 4.00
CA MET A 179 -4.37 1.20 3.84
C MET A 179 -3.07 0.83 3.11
N GLY A 180 -2.74 -0.44 3.05
CA GLY A 180 -1.53 -0.95 2.40
C GLY A 180 -0.99 -2.21 3.08
N HIS A 181 -1.70 -2.70 4.10
CA HIS A 181 -1.34 -3.85 4.91
C HIS A 181 0.10 -3.76 5.45
N GLY A 182 1.03 -4.57 4.96
CA GLY A 182 2.44 -4.57 5.39
C GLY A 182 3.39 -3.88 4.42
N ALA A 183 2.89 -3.12 3.45
CA ALA A 183 3.68 -2.39 2.46
C ALA A 183 3.27 -0.90 2.41
N GLY A 184 4.25 -0.04 2.28
CA GLY A 184 4.08 1.40 2.32
C GLY A 184 3.75 2.06 0.98
N TRP A 185 3.57 1.29 -0.11
CA TRP A 185 3.39 1.85 -1.46
C TRP A 185 2.26 2.85 -1.55
N LEU A 186 1.07 2.49 -1.06
CA LEU A 186 -0.12 3.34 -1.15
C LEU A 186 0.06 4.63 -0.34
N THR A 187 0.61 4.51 0.87
CA THR A 187 0.87 5.66 1.74
C THR A 187 1.95 6.58 1.19
N LEU A 188 3.02 6.02 0.65
CA LEU A 188 4.11 6.79 0.04
C LEU A 188 3.59 7.62 -1.14
N THR A 189 2.91 6.98 -2.07
CA THR A 189 2.46 7.65 -3.29
C THR A 189 1.33 8.64 -3.03
N ALA A 190 0.32 8.28 -2.23
CA ALA A 190 -0.76 9.20 -1.87
C ALA A 190 -0.26 10.35 -0.98
N GLY A 191 0.70 10.09 -0.08
CA GLY A 191 1.32 11.12 0.76
C GLY A 191 2.11 12.15 -0.06
N ILE A 192 2.88 11.71 -1.04
CA ILE A 192 3.60 12.61 -1.96
C ILE A 192 2.59 13.39 -2.82
N ALA A 193 1.63 12.70 -3.43
CA ALA A 193 0.65 13.32 -4.32
C ALA A 193 -0.25 14.33 -3.60
N GLY A 194 -0.65 14.03 -2.36
CA GLY A 194 -1.47 14.91 -1.53
C GLY A 194 -0.66 15.94 -0.71
N GLY A 195 0.66 16.01 -0.87
CA GLY A 195 1.48 17.02 -0.20
C GLY A 195 1.58 16.83 1.32
N ALA A 196 1.64 15.59 1.81
CA ALA A 196 1.90 15.32 3.22
C ALA A 196 3.31 15.80 3.63
N ASP A 197 3.43 16.32 4.84
CA ASP A 197 4.69 16.83 5.38
C ASP A 197 5.55 15.75 6.02
N ILE A 198 4.89 14.69 6.49
CA ILE A 198 5.49 13.50 7.09
C ILE A 198 4.79 12.27 6.51
N ILE A 199 5.56 11.25 6.12
CA ILE A 199 5.06 9.99 5.59
C ILE A 199 5.66 8.84 6.41
N LEU A 200 4.81 8.08 7.10
CA LEU A 200 5.24 6.96 7.93
C LEU A 200 4.83 5.64 7.27
N ILE A 201 5.84 4.85 6.87
CA ILE A 201 5.66 3.56 6.19
C ILE A 201 6.34 2.42 6.96
N PRO A 202 5.88 1.18 6.85
CA PRO A 202 6.45 0.06 7.60
C PRO A 202 7.92 -0.24 7.26
N GLU A 203 8.36 0.09 6.06
CA GLU A 203 9.74 -0.15 5.60
C GLU A 203 10.76 0.81 6.21
N ILE A 204 10.29 1.95 6.73
CA ILE A 204 11.12 2.94 7.43
C ILE A 204 10.55 3.13 8.84
N PRO A 205 11.04 2.36 9.85
CA PRO A 205 10.55 2.48 11.21
C PRO A 205 10.78 3.88 11.79
N TYR A 206 9.70 4.51 12.26
CA TYR A 206 9.77 5.87 12.77
C TYR A 206 10.27 5.95 14.23
N ASN A 207 10.90 7.06 14.56
CA ASN A 207 11.20 7.49 15.92
C ASN A 207 10.21 8.59 16.31
N LEU A 208 9.49 8.40 17.41
CA LEU A 208 8.50 9.39 17.89
C LEU A 208 9.09 10.78 18.09
N GLN A 209 10.31 10.85 18.66
CA GLN A 209 10.99 12.12 18.91
C GLN A 209 11.41 12.84 17.61
N ALA A 210 11.73 12.10 16.54
CA ALA A 210 11.99 12.69 15.23
C ALA A 210 10.73 13.31 14.64
N VAL A 211 9.58 12.63 14.76
CA VAL A 211 8.28 13.17 14.36
C VAL A 211 7.95 14.44 15.15
N VAL A 212 8.07 14.43 16.50
CA VAL A 212 7.84 15.60 17.35
C VAL A 212 8.75 16.77 16.94
N LYS A 213 10.03 16.49 16.74
CA LYS A 213 11.00 17.50 16.30
C LYS A 213 10.59 18.14 14.97
N LYS A 214 10.15 17.33 14.00
CA LYS A 214 9.67 17.83 12.71
C LYS A 214 8.42 18.71 12.85
N LEU A 215 7.47 18.31 13.70
CA LEU A 215 6.28 19.12 14.01
C LEU A 215 6.67 20.49 14.61
N ASP A 216 7.60 20.50 15.55
CA ASP A 216 8.09 21.73 16.19
C ASP A 216 8.89 22.63 15.24
N GLU A 217 9.73 22.05 14.39
CA GLU A 217 10.46 22.78 13.35
C GLU A 217 9.51 23.48 12.39
N ARG A 218 8.48 22.78 11.93
CA ARG A 218 7.46 23.36 11.04
C ARG A 218 6.73 24.54 11.73
N ARG A 219 6.28 24.35 12.97
CA ARG A 219 5.62 25.41 13.73
C ARG A 219 6.55 26.62 13.92
N LYS A 220 7.82 26.43 14.28
CA LYS A 220 8.81 27.50 14.42
C LYS A 220 9.10 28.24 13.11
N ASN A 221 9.00 27.54 11.99
CA ASN A 221 9.15 28.14 10.65
C ASN A 221 7.86 28.81 10.12
N GLY A 222 6.84 28.93 10.96
CA GLY A 222 5.60 29.65 10.61
C GLY A 222 4.55 28.82 9.87
N HIS A 223 4.73 27.50 9.73
CA HIS A 223 3.69 26.64 9.19
C HIS A 223 2.57 26.45 10.22
N SER A 224 1.34 26.78 9.83
CA SER A 224 0.19 26.73 10.73
C SER A 224 -0.34 25.33 10.97
N PHE A 225 -0.16 24.39 10.03
CA PHE A 225 -0.64 23.02 10.13
C PHE A 225 0.41 22.00 9.65
N THR A 226 0.17 20.72 9.94
CA THR A 226 0.97 19.62 9.42
C THR A 226 0.07 18.43 9.07
N ILE A 227 0.32 17.82 7.92
CA ILE A 227 -0.33 16.57 7.50
C ILE A 227 0.67 15.43 7.55
N VAL A 228 0.29 14.37 8.27
CA VAL A 228 1.07 13.14 8.42
C VAL A 228 0.30 12.02 7.74
N ALA A 229 0.81 11.48 6.66
CA ALA A 229 0.31 10.25 6.04
C ALA A 229 0.88 9.04 6.79
N VAL A 230 0.01 8.19 7.34
CA VAL A 230 0.39 7.07 8.19
C VAL A 230 -0.10 5.76 7.57
N ALA A 231 0.81 4.86 7.20
CA ALA A 231 0.42 3.53 6.76
C ALA A 231 -0.21 2.74 7.93
N GLU A 232 -1.30 2.00 7.68
CA GLU A 232 -1.91 1.11 8.69
C GLU A 232 -0.90 0.09 9.26
N GLY A 233 0.15 -0.21 8.50
CA GLY A 233 1.26 -1.09 8.87
C GLY A 233 2.48 -0.37 9.43
N ALA A 234 2.46 0.94 9.64
CA ALA A 234 3.61 1.69 10.17
C ALA A 234 4.06 1.14 11.52
N ILE A 235 5.38 1.11 11.74
CA ILE A 235 5.99 0.59 12.97
C ILE A 235 6.99 1.59 13.54
N SER A 236 7.11 1.63 14.86
CA SER A 236 8.17 2.40 15.51
C SER A 236 9.51 1.67 15.48
N GLN A 237 10.61 2.39 15.76
CA GLN A 237 11.93 1.78 15.89
C GLN A 237 12.01 0.76 17.04
N GLU A 238 11.22 0.94 18.10
CA GLU A 238 11.09 -0.02 19.20
C GLU A 238 10.37 -1.28 18.73
N GLU A 239 9.27 -1.13 18.01
CA GLU A 239 8.51 -2.25 17.44
C GLU A 239 9.34 -3.04 16.40
N ALA A 240 10.18 -2.35 15.63
CA ALA A 240 11.08 -3.00 14.66
C ALA A 240 12.13 -3.92 15.29
N LYS A 241 12.47 -3.72 16.57
CA LYS A 241 13.40 -4.58 17.33
C LYS A 241 12.74 -5.83 17.90
N MET A 242 11.41 -5.89 17.92
CA MET A 242 10.65 -7.01 18.47
C MET A 242 10.73 -8.23 17.56
N SER A 243 10.69 -9.42 18.15
CA SER A 243 10.42 -10.64 17.40
C SER A 243 9.01 -10.60 16.79
N LYS A 244 8.76 -11.36 15.72
CA LYS A 244 7.43 -11.45 15.09
C LYS A 244 6.32 -11.85 16.10
N LYS A 245 6.65 -12.67 17.10
CA LYS A 245 5.69 -13.12 18.13
C LYS A 245 5.37 -11.97 19.08
N GLU A 246 6.36 -11.27 19.57
CA GLU A 246 6.21 -10.12 20.48
C GLU A 246 5.46 -8.98 19.78
N PHE A 247 5.85 -8.63 18.56
CA PHE A 247 5.15 -7.62 17.77
C PHE A 247 3.66 -7.95 17.59
N LYS A 248 3.36 -9.20 17.21
CA LYS A 248 1.96 -9.63 17.07
C LYS A 248 1.19 -9.58 18.38
N ALA A 249 1.81 -9.95 19.50
CA ALA A 249 1.20 -9.88 20.82
C ALA A 249 0.96 -8.43 21.25
N SER A 250 1.95 -7.53 21.04
CA SER A 250 1.83 -6.10 21.30
C SER A 250 0.68 -5.46 20.53
N ARG A 251 0.60 -5.73 19.21
CA ARG A 251 -0.50 -5.22 18.38
C ARG A 251 -1.86 -5.79 18.74
N ALA A 252 -1.94 -7.03 19.20
CA ALA A 252 -3.19 -7.63 19.67
C ALA A 252 -3.67 -7.06 21.01
N GLN A 253 -2.76 -6.49 21.82
CA GLN A 253 -3.06 -5.84 23.10
C GLN A 253 -3.25 -4.32 22.97
N MET A 254 -3.06 -3.77 21.78
CA MET A 254 -3.27 -2.35 21.54
C MET A 254 -4.73 -1.99 21.80
N MET A 255 -4.96 -1.00 22.65
CA MET A 255 -6.29 -0.55 23.04
C MET A 255 -6.90 0.39 21.99
N GLU A 256 -6.07 1.08 21.26
CA GLU A 256 -6.47 2.01 20.21
C GLU A 256 -6.97 1.25 18.97
N PRO A 257 -7.96 1.79 18.25
CA PRO A 257 -8.57 1.11 17.10
C PRO A 257 -7.62 0.96 15.91
N SER A 258 -6.56 1.80 15.84
CA SER A 258 -5.54 1.71 14.79
C SER A 258 -4.24 2.41 15.19
N ILE A 259 -3.20 2.25 14.35
CA ILE A 259 -1.88 2.83 14.59
C ILE A 259 -1.92 4.37 14.65
N SER A 260 -2.75 5.01 13.84
CA SER A 260 -2.85 6.47 13.84
C SER A 260 -3.47 7.01 15.15
N PHE A 261 -4.39 6.28 15.76
CA PHE A 261 -4.92 6.66 17.07
C PHE A 261 -3.87 6.48 18.18
N LYS A 262 -3.08 5.39 18.15
CA LYS A 262 -1.94 5.20 19.04
C LYS A 262 -0.94 6.35 18.89
N LEU A 263 -0.54 6.65 17.66
CA LEU A 263 0.40 7.72 17.37
C LEU A 263 -0.16 9.10 17.78
N ALA A 264 -1.46 9.34 17.58
CA ALA A 264 -2.09 10.59 18.00
C ALA A 264 -2.02 10.78 19.53
N ARG A 265 -2.25 9.73 20.31
CA ARG A 265 -2.10 9.78 21.78
C ARG A 265 -0.64 10.07 22.17
N GLU A 266 0.30 9.32 21.60
CA GLU A 266 1.73 9.47 21.91
C GLU A 266 2.26 10.86 21.54
N LEU A 267 1.86 11.41 20.41
CA LEU A 267 2.22 12.78 20.00
C LEU A 267 1.53 13.83 20.87
N GLY A 268 0.26 13.62 21.27
CA GLY A 268 -0.48 14.53 22.14
C GLY A 268 0.12 14.62 23.56
N GLU A 269 0.78 13.56 24.03
CA GLU A 269 1.55 13.55 25.28
C GLU A 269 2.93 14.23 25.14
N ALA A 270 3.49 14.26 23.91
CA ALA A 270 4.84 14.70 23.62
C ALA A 270 4.95 16.13 23.06
N CYS A 271 3.88 16.71 22.54
CA CYS A 271 3.87 18.05 21.97
C CYS A 271 2.56 18.81 22.27
N ASP A 272 2.67 20.13 22.37
CA ASP A 272 1.55 21.05 22.64
C ASP A 272 0.88 21.48 21.30
N GLN A 273 0.33 20.51 20.57
CA GLN A 273 -0.41 20.74 19.34
C GLN A 273 -1.70 19.89 19.31
N GLU A 274 -2.76 20.44 18.78
CA GLU A 274 -4.02 19.69 18.61
C GLU A 274 -3.89 18.67 17.47
N ILE A 275 -4.02 17.39 17.79
CA ILE A 275 -3.87 16.30 16.83
C ILE A 275 -5.22 15.68 16.52
N ARG A 276 -5.49 15.48 15.25
CA ARG A 276 -6.70 14.84 14.75
C ARG A 276 -6.37 13.65 13.86
N VAL A 277 -7.17 12.61 13.93
CA VAL A 277 -7.03 11.41 13.10
C VAL A 277 -8.15 11.38 12.06
N VAL A 278 -7.78 11.07 10.84
CA VAL A 278 -8.68 10.75 9.73
C VAL A 278 -8.37 9.33 9.27
N ASN A 279 -9.33 8.44 9.41
CA ASN A 279 -9.19 7.06 8.92
C ASN A 279 -10.31 6.77 7.91
N PRO A 280 -10.06 6.90 6.60
CA PRO A 280 -11.03 6.58 5.56
C PRO A 280 -11.33 5.08 5.46
N GLY A 281 -10.44 4.21 5.97
CA GLY A 281 -10.65 2.77 6.04
C GLY A 281 -11.06 2.17 4.69
N HIS A 282 -12.12 1.37 4.68
CA HIS A 282 -12.62 0.68 3.49
C HIS A 282 -13.16 1.60 2.39
N PHE A 283 -13.32 2.90 2.63
CA PHE A 283 -13.63 3.87 1.58
C PHE A 283 -12.61 3.82 0.44
N GLN A 284 -11.34 3.53 0.77
CA GLN A 284 -10.25 3.34 -0.20
C GLN A 284 -10.42 2.13 -1.12
N ARG A 285 -11.33 1.18 -0.80
CA ARG A 285 -11.66 0.01 -1.61
C ARG A 285 -12.93 0.17 -2.43
N GLY A 286 -13.69 1.23 -2.17
CA GLY A 286 -15.02 1.46 -2.74
C GLY A 286 -15.00 2.13 -4.11
N GLY A 287 -16.15 2.15 -4.76
CA GLY A 287 -16.35 2.81 -6.04
C GLY A 287 -15.88 2.02 -7.26
N GLY A 288 -16.05 2.61 -8.43
CA GLY A 288 -15.61 2.04 -9.70
C GLY A 288 -14.12 2.34 -9.96
N PRO A 289 -13.46 1.58 -10.84
CA PRO A 289 -12.08 1.84 -11.21
C PRO A 289 -11.95 3.15 -11.99
N ASP A 290 -10.84 3.87 -11.76
CA ASP A 290 -10.44 5.02 -12.55
C ASP A 290 -10.06 4.65 -13.99
N ALA A 291 -9.68 5.63 -14.80
CA ALA A 291 -9.32 5.41 -16.19
C ALA A 291 -8.06 4.53 -16.33
N TYR A 292 -7.08 4.70 -15.44
CA TYR A 292 -5.84 3.92 -15.47
C TYR A 292 -6.12 2.45 -15.17
N ASP A 293 -6.85 2.16 -14.08
CA ASP A 293 -7.19 0.78 -13.72
C ASP A 293 -8.09 0.11 -14.77
N ARG A 294 -9.00 0.85 -15.44
CA ARG A 294 -9.79 0.28 -16.56
C ARG A 294 -8.91 -0.18 -17.73
N ILE A 295 -7.90 0.61 -18.08
CA ILE A 295 -6.93 0.26 -19.13
C ILE A 295 -6.06 -0.92 -18.67
N LEU A 296 -5.49 -0.84 -17.47
CA LEU A 296 -4.65 -1.88 -16.87
C LEU A 296 -5.38 -3.22 -16.81
N THR A 297 -6.61 -3.24 -16.29
CA THR A 297 -7.42 -4.45 -16.15
C THR A 297 -7.82 -5.05 -17.50
N THR A 298 -8.07 -4.21 -18.51
CA THR A 298 -8.30 -4.67 -19.87
C THR A 298 -7.05 -5.36 -20.43
N ARG A 299 -5.88 -4.77 -20.27
CA ARG A 299 -4.59 -5.34 -20.69
C ARG A 299 -4.28 -6.65 -19.98
N LEU A 300 -4.44 -6.70 -18.66
CA LEU A 300 -4.23 -7.92 -17.86
C LEU A 300 -5.22 -9.02 -18.24
N GLY A 301 -6.48 -8.68 -18.40
CA GLY A 301 -7.53 -9.64 -18.80
C GLY A 301 -7.29 -10.25 -20.18
N THR A 302 -6.96 -9.42 -21.18
CA THR A 302 -6.59 -9.91 -22.52
C THR A 302 -5.28 -10.69 -22.50
N GLY A 303 -4.34 -10.33 -21.61
CA GLY A 303 -3.11 -11.10 -21.35
C GLY A 303 -3.43 -12.52 -20.88
N ALA A 304 -4.36 -12.68 -19.93
CA ALA A 304 -4.79 -14.00 -19.46
C ALA A 304 -5.43 -14.84 -20.59
N ALA A 305 -6.27 -14.24 -21.43
CA ALA A 305 -6.83 -14.95 -22.57
C ALA A 305 -5.74 -15.42 -23.57
N ARG A 306 -4.72 -14.62 -23.81
CA ARG A 306 -3.55 -15.02 -24.63
C ARG A 306 -2.79 -16.18 -24.01
N LEU A 307 -2.55 -16.18 -22.69
CA LEU A 307 -1.91 -17.33 -22.03
C LEU A 307 -2.75 -18.60 -22.15
N ILE A 308 -4.09 -18.51 -22.05
CA ILE A 308 -5.01 -19.63 -22.26
C ILE A 308 -4.90 -20.15 -23.71
N LYS A 309 -4.90 -19.27 -24.70
CA LYS A 309 -4.75 -19.62 -26.12
C LYS A 309 -3.47 -20.42 -26.37
N HIS A 310 -2.36 -19.96 -25.78
CA HIS A 310 -1.05 -20.59 -25.95
C HIS A 310 -0.74 -21.69 -24.93
N GLN A 311 -1.72 -22.09 -24.09
CA GLN A 311 -1.59 -23.11 -23.04
C GLN A 311 -0.43 -22.84 -22.05
N GLN A 312 -0.13 -21.55 -21.81
CA GLN A 312 0.92 -21.09 -20.88
C GLN A 312 0.34 -20.98 -19.47
N TYR A 313 -0.03 -22.10 -18.90
CA TYR A 313 -0.59 -22.18 -17.56
C TYR A 313 0.48 -22.08 -16.46
N GLY A 314 0.05 -21.91 -15.21
CA GLY A 314 0.94 -21.83 -14.06
C GLY A 314 1.62 -20.47 -13.90
N ASN A 315 1.10 -19.43 -14.55
CA ASN A 315 1.66 -18.08 -14.56
C ASN A 315 0.71 -17.05 -13.97
N MET A 316 1.30 -15.98 -13.44
CA MET A 316 0.63 -14.71 -13.20
C MET A 316 0.84 -13.79 -14.42
N VAL A 317 -0.24 -13.17 -14.91
CA VAL A 317 -0.12 -12.06 -15.86
C VAL A 317 0.39 -10.84 -15.11
N ALA A 318 1.45 -10.23 -15.57
CA ALA A 318 2.11 -9.12 -14.86
C ALA A 318 2.43 -7.97 -15.82
N ILE A 319 2.77 -6.81 -15.26
CA ILE A 319 3.34 -5.66 -15.97
C ILE A 319 4.82 -5.58 -15.60
N ARG A 320 5.69 -5.54 -16.61
CA ARG A 320 7.12 -5.22 -16.49
C ARG A 320 7.54 -4.36 -17.67
N ASN A 321 8.25 -3.27 -17.43
CA ASN A 321 8.63 -2.27 -18.44
C ASN A 321 7.43 -1.82 -19.29
N ASN A 322 6.29 -1.59 -18.61
CA ASN A 322 5.02 -1.25 -19.24
C ASN A 322 4.48 -2.31 -20.25
N GLU A 323 4.95 -3.54 -20.22
CA GLU A 323 4.51 -4.63 -21.09
C GLU A 323 3.81 -5.74 -20.30
N ILE A 324 2.90 -6.45 -20.97
CA ILE A 324 2.27 -7.66 -20.40
C ILE A 324 3.24 -8.81 -20.52
N VAL A 325 3.57 -9.41 -19.40
CA VAL A 325 4.45 -10.59 -19.30
C VAL A 325 3.79 -11.70 -18.51
N ALA A 326 4.27 -12.93 -18.69
CA ALA A 326 3.93 -14.09 -17.88
C ALA A 326 5.04 -14.32 -16.84
N VAL A 327 4.67 -14.39 -15.56
CA VAL A 327 5.60 -14.68 -14.46
C VAL A 327 5.18 -15.98 -13.79
N PRO A 328 6.06 -16.99 -13.66
CA PRO A 328 5.73 -18.26 -13.03
C PRO A 328 5.18 -18.06 -11.60
N LEU A 329 4.09 -18.74 -11.27
CA LEU A 329 3.50 -18.66 -9.93
C LEU A 329 4.45 -19.10 -8.82
N SER A 330 5.36 -20.01 -9.12
CA SER A 330 6.44 -20.45 -8.20
C SER A 330 7.41 -19.33 -7.83
N GLU A 331 7.58 -18.33 -8.69
CA GLU A 331 8.43 -17.17 -8.42
C GLU A 331 7.70 -16.09 -7.61
N VAL A 332 6.38 -16.04 -7.69
CA VAL A 332 5.54 -15.00 -7.06
C VAL A 332 5.04 -15.43 -5.69
N ALA A 333 4.62 -16.70 -5.57
CA ALA A 333 3.93 -17.18 -4.38
C ALA A 333 4.76 -17.03 -3.10
N GLY A 334 4.22 -16.28 -2.15
CA GLY A 334 4.85 -16.08 -0.85
C GLY A 334 5.90 -14.97 -0.77
N LYS A 335 6.23 -14.32 -1.88
CA LYS A 335 7.08 -13.14 -1.88
C LYS A 335 6.25 -11.86 -1.80
N LEU A 336 6.77 -10.87 -1.09
CA LEU A 336 6.18 -9.55 -0.98
C LEU A 336 7.05 -8.53 -1.70
N LYS A 337 6.42 -7.55 -2.32
CA LYS A 337 7.06 -6.38 -2.90
C LYS A 337 6.90 -5.22 -1.91
N SER A 338 7.89 -5.06 -1.04
CA SER A 338 8.02 -3.91 -0.15
C SER A 338 8.59 -2.71 -0.90
N VAL A 339 8.43 -1.51 -0.35
CA VAL A 339 9.10 -0.29 -0.84
C VAL A 339 10.59 -0.39 -0.52
N PRO A 340 11.50 -0.38 -1.52
CA PRO A 340 12.93 -0.28 -1.24
C PRO A 340 13.24 1.06 -0.55
N THR A 341 14.05 1.03 0.51
CA THR A 341 14.37 2.25 1.27
C THR A 341 15.21 3.27 0.49
N ASP A 342 15.81 2.84 -0.60
CA ASP A 342 16.57 3.63 -1.58
C ASP A 342 15.74 3.96 -2.86
N HIS A 343 14.43 3.74 -2.83
CA HIS A 343 13.56 4.03 -3.96
C HIS A 343 13.57 5.53 -4.29
N ASP A 344 13.53 5.87 -5.59
CA ASP A 344 13.58 7.25 -6.08
C ASP A 344 12.48 8.15 -5.53
N LEU A 345 11.27 7.62 -5.31
CA LEU A 345 10.18 8.35 -4.66
C LEU A 345 10.52 8.78 -3.23
N ILE A 346 11.25 7.94 -2.46
CA ILE A 346 11.70 8.30 -1.11
C ILE A 346 12.74 9.41 -1.20
N THR A 347 13.68 9.29 -2.13
CA THR A 347 14.68 10.33 -2.39
C THR A 347 14.02 11.64 -2.77
N ALA A 348 13.12 11.64 -3.75
CA ALA A 348 12.39 12.82 -4.18
C ALA A 348 11.56 13.45 -3.05
N ALA A 349 10.90 12.64 -2.21
CA ALA A 349 10.15 13.13 -1.04
C ALA A 349 11.09 13.83 -0.03
N ARG A 350 12.25 13.25 0.27
CA ARG A 350 13.26 13.86 1.15
C ARG A 350 13.82 15.16 0.58
N ASP A 351 14.08 15.21 -0.72
CA ASP A 351 14.64 16.39 -1.39
C ASP A 351 13.71 17.61 -1.32
N ILE A 352 12.39 17.40 -1.24
CA ILE A 352 11.41 18.47 -1.01
C ILE A 352 11.07 18.68 0.47
N GLY A 353 11.79 18.01 1.39
CA GLY A 353 11.68 18.21 2.83
C GLY A 353 10.61 17.38 3.54
N ILE A 354 10.02 16.37 2.91
CA ILE A 354 9.14 15.41 3.57
C ILE A 354 9.97 14.54 4.53
N SER A 355 9.51 14.39 5.77
CA SER A 355 10.13 13.53 6.78
C SER A 355 9.52 12.12 6.75
N PHE A 356 10.35 11.13 7.06
CA PHE A 356 9.89 9.75 7.30
C PHE A 356 9.96 9.37 8.79
N GLY A 357 10.28 10.34 9.65
CA GLY A 357 10.39 10.13 11.09
C GLY A 357 11.62 9.31 11.50
N ASP A 358 12.61 9.18 10.64
CA ASP A 358 13.83 8.39 10.86
C ASP A 358 15.09 9.25 11.03
N GLU A 359 14.94 10.58 11.06
CA GLU A 359 16.02 11.52 11.20
C GLU A 359 16.74 11.32 12.54
N LYS A 360 18.07 11.43 12.50
CA LYS A 360 18.89 11.33 13.71
C LYS A 360 18.56 12.47 14.67
N ILE A 361 18.22 12.12 15.88
CA ILE A 361 18.10 13.09 16.97
C ILE A 361 19.52 13.33 17.46
N GLU A 362 20.10 14.49 17.13
CA GLU A 362 21.32 14.94 17.82
C GLU A 362 20.95 15.17 19.28
N ASP A 363 21.73 14.60 20.20
CA ASP A 363 21.51 14.80 21.62
C ASP A 363 21.36 16.31 21.89
N ALA A 364 20.23 16.72 22.43
CA ALA A 364 19.91 18.12 22.69
C ALA A 364 21.01 18.84 23.49
N GLU A 365 21.73 18.08 24.31
CA GLU A 365 22.91 18.59 25.06
C GLU A 365 24.09 19.04 24.20
N LYS A 366 24.31 18.39 23.04
CA LYS A 366 25.42 18.79 22.13
C LYS A 366 25.06 20.05 21.34
N LYS A 367 23.81 20.22 20.98
CA LYS A 367 23.34 21.42 20.26
C LYS A 367 23.29 22.62 21.18
N ASP A 368 22.81 22.46 22.42
CA ASP A 368 22.80 23.53 23.46
C ASP A 368 24.22 23.99 23.81
N LYS A 369 25.17 23.06 23.87
CA LYS A 369 26.60 23.39 24.10
C LYS A 369 27.21 24.12 22.91
N LYS A 370 26.87 23.75 21.69
CA LYS A 370 27.34 24.40 20.47
C LYS A 370 26.74 25.80 20.32
N ASP A 371 25.44 25.96 20.51
CA ASP A 371 24.76 27.25 20.43
C ASP A 371 25.20 28.22 21.54
N LYS A 372 25.46 27.71 22.75
CA LYS A 372 26.07 28.51 23.85
C LYS A 372 27.50 28.94 23.53
N LYS A 373 28.28 28.07 22.90
CA LYS A 373 29.65 28.37 22.48
C LYS A 373 29.67 29.42 21.38
N ASP A 374 28.83 29.23 20.33
CA ASP A 374 28.72 30.18 19.21
C ASP A 374 28.20 31.57 19.66
N LYS A 375 27.30 31.63 20.65
CA LYS A 375 26.85 32.90 21.24
C LYS A 375 27.96 33.56 22.05
N LYS A 376 28.74 32.80 22.79
CA LYS A 376 29.90 33.31 23.59
C LYS A 376 31.00 33.84 22.66
N ASP A 377 31.34 33.10 21.62
CA ASP A 377 32.34 33.51 20.62
C ASP A 377 31.92 34.78 19.84
N LYS A 378 30.62 34.96 19.57
CA LYS A 378 30.07 36.16 18.96
C LYS A 378 30.08 37.35 19.92
N ALA A 379 29.81 37.16 21.22
CA ALA A 379 29.89 38.19 22.23
C ALA A 379 31.31 38.67 22.44
N GLU A 380 32.26 37.74 22.55
CA GLU A 380 33.70 38.09 22.71
C GLU A 380 34.28 38.85 21.48
N LYS A 381 33.85 38.46 20.26
CA LYS A 381 34.24 39.21 19.04
C LYS A 381 33.67 40.62 19.02
N LYS A 382 32.44 40.82 19.53
CA LYS A 382 31.79 42.12 19.60
C LYS A 382 32.48 43.04 20.64
N ASP A 383 32.85 42.48 21.79
CA ASP A 383 33.59 43.21 22.83
C ASP A 383 34.99 43.61 22.38
N LYS A 384 35.71 42.72 21.68
CA LYS A 384 37.03 43.04 21.12
C LYS A 384 36.94 44.15 20.06
N LYS A 385 35.90 44.15 19.22
CA LYS A 385 35.65 45.19 18.22
C LYS A 385 35.35 46.56 18.89
N ASN A 386 34.49 46.57 19.92
CA ASN A 386 34.16 47.78 20.65
C ASN A 386 35.35 48.38 21.42
N LYS A 387 36.24 47.51 21.95
CA LYS A 387 37.48 47.99 22.61
C LYS A 387 38.48 48.55 21.62
N LYS A 388 38.57 48.01 20.41
CA LYS A 388 39.43 48.53 19.35
C LYS A 388 38.92 49.86 18.83
N ASP A 389 37.62 49.96 18.55
CA ASP A 389 36.99 51.23 18.10
C ASP A 389 37.04 52.33 19.15
N LYS A 390 37.17 52.01 20.45
CA LYS A 390 37.36 52.96 21.54
C LYS A 390 38.81 53.45 21.63
N LYS A 391 39.79 52.56 21.47
CA LYS A 391 41.20 52.87 21.45
C LYS A 391 41.56 53.76 20.24
N ASP A 392 41.05 53.45 19.04
CA ASP A 392 41.26 54.24 17.83
C ASP A 392 40.58 55.63 17.89
N LYS A 393 39.62 55.84 18.81
CA LYS A 393 39.03 57.17 19.08
C LYS A 393 39.81 57.98 20.14
N ASP A 394 40.40 57.32 21.09
CA ASP A 394 41.24 57.98 22.13
C ASP A 394 42.59 58.40 21.56
N ASP A 395 43.23 57.56 20.73
CA ASP A 395 44.49 57.88 20.04
C ASP A 395 44.33 59.07 19.02
N LYS A 396 43.15 59.27 18.45
CA LYS A 396 42.86 60.43 17.57
C LYS A 396 42.60 61.75 18.31
N LYS A 397 42.36 61.72 19.62
CA LYS A 397 42.18 62.90 20.45
C LYS A 397 43.50 63.45 21.05
N GLU A 398 44.53 62.61 21.11
CA GLU A 398 45.88 63.06 21.59
C GLU A 398 46.71 63.74 20.49
N ASP A 399 46.37 63.53 19.19
CA ASP A 399 47.05 64.19 18.06
C ASP A 399 46.46 65.58 17.66
N GLU A 400 45.44 66.07 18.38
CA GLU A 400 44.79 67.39 18.12
C GLU A 400 45.02 68.42 19.26
N ILE A 401 46.07 68.25 20.09
CA ILE A 401 46.48 69.29 21.10
C ILE A 401 47.81 69.84 20.77
#